data_3873157440d1ea055730795d8e6c8765
#
_entry.id   3873157440d1ea055730795d8e6c8765
#
_cell.length_a   1.000
_cell.length_b   1.000
_cell.length_c   1.000
_cell.angle_alpha   90.00
_cell.angle_beta   90.00
_cell.angle_gamma   90.00
#
_symmetry.space_group_name_H-M   'P 1'
#
loop_
_entity.id
_entity.type
_entity.pdbx_description
1 polymer ?
#
loop_
_entity_poly.entity_id
_entity_poly.type
_entity_poly.pdbx_seq_one_letter_code
_entity_poly.pdbx_strand_id
1 'polypeptide(L)'
;VTSREKIAAAFSADGAAESPVGICYENIFFRDHWEQLTSCPWWYSCAPDISLQMAWRKDAFSFLSQDWMLLPEFFSREERQRISLEVAADAVRRRDAVTGEETTIRRAPKGGSPPKIPRPEKLAQATDEIESLVASLAWDDPDRATADGRDDLARRLREEFPRAGYRFLTPPLSATVCLWGYEGMMTMMADRPDLVRHACRLLLDRCVRSVRASAALGADIIWVEEAFLDAISPEMYRTMNLPFLRPLFEEIRSLGLMSIFYFGGNPAGKVDILLDSGADCLAFEESKKGFSIDIAEMAQRVRGRCALLGNLDAIHLLPRASEEQLRAEIARQIAAGRRNRNRFVMCIGSPVTPATSARRVRQFIEMSREMASKR
;
A
#
# COMPACT_ATOMS: atom_id res chain seq x y z
N VAL A 1 11.04 -9.88 20.61
CA VAL A 1 10.94 -9.85 19.13
C VAL A 1 10.21 -8.56 18.76
N THR A 2 10.83 -7.72 17.95
CA THR A 2 10.23 -6.48 17.45
C THR A 2 9.17 -6.75 16.39
N SER A 3 8.30 -5.76 16.15
CA SER A 3 7.32 -5.86 15.05
C SER A 3 7.98 -6.10 13.69
N ARG A 4 9.13 -5.46 13.45
CA ARG A 4 9.91 -5.65 12.22
C ARG A 4 10.41 -7.09 12.06
N GLU A 5 10.93 -7.69 13.14
CA GLU A 5 11.38 -9.08 13.14
C GLU A 5 10.22 -10.07 12.95
N LYS A 6 9.04 -9.81 13.54
CA LYS A 6 7.84 -10.63 13.32
C LYS A 6 7.40 -10.62 11.86
N ILE A 7 7.38 -9.45 11.21
CA ILE A 7 7.05 -9.33 9.79
C ILE A 7 8.09 -10.07 8.94
N ALA A 8 9.39 -9.86 9.18
CA ALA A 8 10.46 -10.53 8.45
C ALA A 8 10.34 -12.08 8.58
N ALA A 9 10.05 -12.59 9.78
CA ALA A 9 9.82 -14.01 9.99
C ALA A 9 8.60 -14.52 9.22
N ALA A 10 7.48 -13.79 9.23
CA ALA A 10 6.28 -14.18 8.49
C ALA A 10 6.50 -14.29 6.98
N PHE A 11 7.45 -13.50 6.43
CA PHE A 11 7.80 -13.51 5.02
C PHE A 11 8.89 -14.56 4.70
N SER A 12 9.64 -15.01 5.70
CA SER A 12 10.68 -16.04 5.51
C SER A 12 10.08 -17.43 5.28
N ALA A 13 10.92 -18.38 4.86
CA ALA A 13 10.53 -19.77 4.65
C ALA A 13 10.12 -20.48 5.95
N ASP A 14 10.67 -20.03 7.09
CA ASP A 14 10.44 -20.65 8.40
C ASP A 14 9.09 -20.20 9.01
N GLY A 15 8.55 -19.07 8.56
CA GLY A 15 7.33 -18.47 9.10
C GLY A 15 7.51 -17.85 10.48
N ALA A 16 6.51 -17.13 10.95
CA ALA A 16 6.52 -16.46 12.25
C ALA A 16 5.94 -17.36 13.34
N ALA A 17 6.58 -17.39 14.50
CA ALA A 17 6.04 -18.10 15.69
C ALA A 17 4.69 -17.50 16.14
N GLU A 18 4.53 -16.19 16.00
CA GLU A 18 3.30 -15.43 16.22
C GLU A 18 2.98 -14.62 14.97
N SER A 19 1.78 -14.78 14.42
CA SER A 19 1.36 -14.00 13.26
C SER A 19 1.36 -12.52 13.59
N PRO A 20 2.09 -11.68 12.85
CA PRO A 20 1.98 -10.23 12.99
C PRO A 20 0.60 -9.74 12.54
N VAL A 21 0.25 -8.51 12.94
CA VAL A 21 -1.03 -7.90 12.64
C VAL A 21 -0.88 -6.49 12.09
N GLY A 22 -1.69 -6.15 11.09
CA GLY A 22 -1.77 -4.81 10.53
C GLY A 22 -3.11 -4.51 9.88
N ILE A 23 -3.28 -3.27 9.46
CA ILE A 23 -4.39 -2.85 8.61
C ILE A 23 -3.84 -2.40 7.25
N CYS A 24 -4.56 -2.66 6.17
CA CYS A 24 -4.25 -2.05 4.89
C CYS A 24 -4.69 -0.58 4.86
N TYR A 25 -4.04 0.24 4.02
CA TYR A 25 -4.41 1.63 3.78
C TYR A 25 -4.52 2.49 5.05
N GLU A 26 -3.52 2.42 5.92
CA GLU A 26 -3.54 3.18 7.19
C GLU A 26 -3.70 4.69 7.00
N ASN A 27 -3.23 5.24 5.87
CA ASN A 27 -3.41 6.65 5.52
C ASN A 27 -4.89 7.04 5.35
N ILE A 28 -5.69 6.16 4.74
CA ILE A 28 -7.15 6.34 4.63
C ILE A 28 -7.78 6.26 6.01
N PHE A 29 -7.35 5.28 6.81
CA PHE A 29 -7.85 5.13 8.18
C PHE A 29 -7.53 6.35 9.04
N PHE A 30 -6.30 6.89 9.00
CA PHE A 30 -5.92 8.09 9.75
C PHE A 30 -6.72 9.32 9.31
N ARG A 31 -6.92 9.51 8.00
CA ARG A 31 -7.76 10.58 7.48
C ARG A 31 -9.18 10.53 8.02
N ASP A 32 -9.80 9.35 8.01
CA ASP A 32 -11.22 9.18 8.32
C ASP A 32 -11.51 9.15 9.83
N HIS A 33 -10.52 8.81 10.64
CA HIS A 33 -10.66 8.63 12.09
C HIS A 33 -9.82 9.61 12.91
N TRP A 34 -9.37 10.71 12.33
CA TRP A 34 -8.42 11.65 12.91
C TRP A 34 -8.75 12.01 14.36
N GLU A 35 -9.99 12.46 14.65
CA GLU A 35 -10.43 12.90 15.98
C GLU A 35 -10.56 11.75 17.00
N GLN A 36 -10.55 10.50 16.53
CA GLN A 36 -10.54 9.33 17.41
C GLN A 36 -9.12 8.87 17.75
N LEU A 37 -8.12 9.33 17.00
CA LEU A 37 -6.75 8.89 17.10
C LEU A 37 -5.83 9.90 17.76
N THR A 38 -6.12 11.19 17.63
CA THR A 38 -5.29 12.28 18.15
C THR A 38 -6.12 13.53 18.45
N SER A 39 -5.64 14.33 19.38
CA SER A 39 -6.15 15.69 19.64
C SER A 39 -5.46 16.76 18.78
N CYS A 40 -4.45 16.40 18.01
CA CYS A 40 -3.75 17.34 17.12
C CYS A 40 -4.68 17.87 16.04
N PRO A 41 -4.57 19.14 15.63
CA PRO A 41 -5.28 19.69 14.48
C PRO A 41 -5.01 18.88 13.21
N TRP A 42 -6.03 18.68 12.37
CA TRP A 42 -5.92 17.87 11.15
C TRP A 42 -4.83 18.36 10.19
N TRP A 43 -4.57 19.65 10.17
CA TRP A 43 -3.58 20.25 9.28
C TRP A 43 -2.12 19.88 9.64
N TYR A 44 -1.88 19.28 10.83
CA TYR A 44 -0.58 18.71 11.15
C TYR A 44 -0.16 17.65 10.12
N SER A 45 -1.13 16.96 9.50
CA SER A 45 -0.87 15.95 8.46
C SER A 45 -0.22 16.53 7.19
N CYS A 46 -0.41 17.81 6.90
CA CYS A 46 0.16 18.49 5.73
C CYS A 46 1.24 19.54 6.08
N ALA A 47 1.59 19.66 7.36
CA ALA A 47 2.60 20.61 7.81
C ALA A 47 4.02 20.17 7.40
N PRO A 48 4.89 21.12 6.97
CA PRO A 48 6.28 20.83 6.63
C PRO A 48 7.18 20.62 7.87
N ASP A 49 6.65 20.80 9.07
CA ASP A 49 7.36 20.66 10.34
C ASP A 49 7.35 19.20 10.82
N ILE A 50 8.56 18.63 11.03
CA ILE A 50 8.72 17.24 11.49
C ILE A 50 8.13 17.04 12.89
N SER A 51 8.22 18.04 13.78
CA SER A 51 7.70 17.91 15.14
C SER A 51 6.18 17.80 15.15
N LEU A 52 5.50 18.58 14.30
CA LEU A 52 4.05 18.48 14.11
C LEU A 52 3.65 17.14 13.48
N GLN A 53 4.43 16.66 12.51
CA GLN A 53 4.24 15.36 11.90
C GLN A 53 4.40 14.20 12.90
N MET A 54 5.38 14.30 13.78
CA MET A 54 5.62 13.30 14.83
C MET A 54 4.54 13.33 15.91
N ALA A 55 4.04 14.51 16.29
CA ALA A 55 3.06 14.66 17.36
C ALA A 55 1.80 13.79 17.12
N TRP A 56 1.13 13.96 16.00
CA TRP A 56 -0.07 13.20 15.70
C TRP A 56 0.20 11.70 15.44
N ARG A 57 1.38 11.38 14.86
CA ARG A 57 1.74 9.97 14.62
C ARG A 57 2.01 9.22 15.90
N LYS A 58 2.59 9.86 16.91
CA LYS A 58 2.75 9.28 18.25
C LYS A 58 1.41 8.85 18.84
N ASP A 59 0.42 9.73 18.79
CA ASP A 59 -0.92 9.43 19.27
C ASP A 59 -1.52 8.26 18.48
N ALA A 60 -1.55 8.37 17.14
CA ALA A 60 -2.14 7.37 16.26
C ALA A 60 -1.46 6.00 16.38
N PHE A 61 -0.14 5.95 16.45
CA PHE A 61 0.61 4.70 16.58
C PHE A 61 0.52 4.10 17.98
N SER A 62 0.40 4.93 19.02
CA SER A 62 0.13 4.45 20.37
C SER A 62 -1.27 3.86 20.48
N PHE A 63 -2.23 4.44 19.78
CA PHE A 63 -3.60 3.92 19.72
C PHE A 63 -3.68 2.60 18.93
N LEU A 64 -3.02 2.54 17.75
CA LEU A 64 -2.96 1.36 16.89
C LEU A 64 -1.62 0.67 17.04
N SER A 65 -1.55 -0.37 17.83
CA SER A 65 -0.33 -1.15 18.04
C SER A 65 -0.07 -2.18 16.93
N GLN A 66 -0.26 -1.84 15.66
CA GLN A 66 0.02 -2.70 14.50
C GLN A 66 1.54 -2.86 14.24
N ASP A 67 1.92 -3.87 13.43
CA ASP A 67 3.33 -4.26 13.26
C ASP A 67 4.04 -3.57 12.08
N TRP A 68 3.35 -2.76 11.29
CA TRP A 68 3.93 -1.95 10.20
C TRP A 68 3.49 -0.50 10.24
N MET A 69 4.11 0.34 9.42
CA MET A 69 3.78 1.74 9.21
C MET A 69 4.11 2.18 7.79
N LEU A 70 3.32 3.08 7.23
CA LEU A 70 3.63 3.74 5.97
C LEU A 70 4.78 4.75 6.19
N LEU A 71 5.85 4.62 5.42
CA LEU A 71 6.94 5.60 5.42
C LEU A 71 6.64 6.70 4.40
N PRO A 72 6.52 7.96 4.86
CA PRO A 72 6.31 9.08 3.97
C PRO A 72 7.63 9.52 3.31
N GLU A 73 7.56 9.96 2.07
CA GLU A 73 8.47 10.96 1.56
C GLU A 73 8.07 12.31 2.11
N PHE A 74 9.05 13.17 2.38
CA PHE A 74 8.77 14.44 3.03
C PHE A 74 9.38 15.62 2.27
N PHE A 75 9.13 16.83 2.74
CA PHE A 75 9.74 18.03 2.21
C PHE A 75 11.25 18.04 2.45
N SER A 76 12.03 18.55 1.49
CA SER A 76 13.45 18.80 1.69
C SER A 76 13.69 19.80 2.83
N ARG A 77 14.93 19.87 3.35
CA ARG A 77 15.29 20.86 4.39
C ARG A 77 15.05 22.27 3.94
N GLU A 78 15.36 22.59 2.68
CA GLU A 78 15.12 23.89 2.09
C GLU A 78 13.62 24.20 1.97
N GLU A 79 12.82 23.27 1.42
CA GLU A 79 11.37 23.43 1.32
C GLU A 79 10.72 23.65 2.68
N ARG A 80 11.16 22.94 3.74
CA ARG A 80 10.64 23.13 5.10
C ARG A 80 10.90 24.54 5.67
N GLN A 81 11.97 25.21 5.24
CA GLN A 81 12.29 26.57 5.70
C GLN A 81 11.51 27.66 4.97
N ARG A 82 11.13 27.41 3.71
CA ARG A 82 10.48 28.40 2.85
C ARG A 82 8.96 28.25 2.75
N ILE A 83 8.42 27.09 3.13
CA ILE A 83 6.98 26.83 3.11
C ILE A 83 6.33 27.39 4.38
N SER A 84 5.34 28.24 4.21
CA SER A 84 4.47 28.76 5.27
C SER A 84 3.05 28.21 5.13
N LEU A 85 2.35 28.12 6.26
CA LEU A 85 0.96 27.68 6.32
C LEU A 85 0.09 28.79 6.91
N GLU A 86 -0.99 29.13 6.23
CA GLU A 86 -2.07 29.94 6.75
C GLU A 86 -3.27 29.04 6.99
N VAL A 87 -3.65 28.87 8.26
CA VAL A 87 -4.67 27.91 8.68
C VAL A 87 -6.03 28.55 8.77
N ALA A 88 -7.03 28.00 8.10
CA ALA A 88 -8.44 28.28 8.25
C ALA A 88 -9.17 27.05 8.84
N ALA A 89 -10.46 27.17 9.11
CA ALA A 89 -11.22 26.10 9.79
C ALA A 89 -11.18 24.75 9.05
N ASP A 90 -11.36 24.76 7.74
CA ASP A 90 -11.48 23.57 6.88
C ASP A 90 -10.45 23.53 5.74
N ALA A 91 -9.52 24.47 5.72
CA ALA A 91 -8.51 24.59 4.69
C ALA A 91 -7.19 25.14 5.24
N VAL A 92 -6.11 24.80 4.56
CA VAL A 92 -4.78 25.37 4.79
C VAL A 92 -4.27 25.91 3.47
N ARG A 93 -3.88 27.18 3.45
CA ARG A 93 -3.13 27.76 2.34
C ARG A 93 -1.65 27.55 2.59
N ARG A 94 -1.02 26.79 1.72
CA ARG A 94 0.43 26.56 1.71
C ARG A 94 1.05 27.49 0.69
N ARG A 95 2.06 28.23 1.10
CA ARG A 95 2.80 29.16 0.24
C ARG A 95 4.29 28.85 0.32
N ASP A 96 4.91 28.75 -0.84
CA ASP A 96 6.37 28.71 -0.99
C ASP A 96 6.90 30.12 -1.21
N ALA A 97 7.75 30.61 -0.30
CA ALA A 97 8.25 31.99 -0.32
C ALA A 97 9.25 32.26 -1.48
N VAL A 98 9.84 31.20 -2.06
CA VAL A 98 10.83 31.33 -3.14
C VAL A 98 10.17 31.23 -4.51
N THR A 99 9.32 30.20 -4.72
CA THR A 99 8.65 30.02 -6.00
C THR A 99 7.39 30.86 -6.15
N GLY A 100 6.84 31.36 -5.05
CA GLY A 100 5.57 32.08 -5.03
C GLY A 100 4.36 31.16 -5.22
N GLU A 101 4.55 29.85 -5.30
CA GLU A 101 3.48 28.89 -5.47
C GLU A 101 2.54 28.88 -4.25
N GLU A 102 1.25 28.99 -4.50
CA GLU A 102 0.22 28.87 -3.48
C GLU A 102 -0.69 27.68 -3.77
N THR A 103 -0.89 26.83 -2.77
CA THR A 103 -1.78 25.68 -2.85
C THR A 103 -2.77 25.69 -1.69
N THR A 104 -4.06 25.60 -1.98
CA THR A 104 -5.09 25.44 -0.95
C THR A 104 -5.37 23.96 -0.74
N ILE A 105 -5.04 23.46 0.45
CA ILE A 105 -5.29 22.10 0.89
C ILE A 105 -6.58 22.12 1.71
N ARG A 106 -7.63 21.48 1.22
CA ARG A 106 -8.87 21.32 1.96
C ARG A 106 -8.83 20.03 2.77
N ARG A 107 -9.44 20.07 3.93
CA ARG A 107 -9.64 18.83 4.70
C ARG A 107 -10.46 17.85 3.86
N ALA A 108 -9.91 16.65 3.63
CA ALA A 108 -10.61 15.62 2.89
C ALA A 108 -11.85 15.14 3.66
N PRO A 109 -13.01 14.98 3.00
CA PRO A 109 -14.19 14.42 3.64
C PRO A 109 -13.96 12.95 4.02
N LYS A 110 -14.59 12.52 5.12
CA LYS A 110 -14.55 11.10 5.53
C LYS A 110 -15.14 10.23 4.43
N GLY A 111 -14.47 9.10 4.14
CA GLY A 111 -14.87 8.21 3.05
C GLY A 111 -14.71 8.81 1.65
N GLY A 112 -13.96 9.90 1.54
CA GLY A 112 -13.72 10.55 0.25
C GLY A 112 -13.07 9.60 -0.75
N SER A 113 -13.54 9.65 -2.00
CA SER A 113 -12.98 8.85 -3.10
C SER A 113 -11.56 9.28 -3.42
N PRO A 114 -10.71 8.38 -3.90
CA PRO A 114 -9.44 8.74 -4.49
C PRO A 114 -9.65 9.69 -5.70
N PRO A 115 -8.61 10.40 -6.15
CA PRO A 115 -8.68 11.21 -7.35
C PRO A 115 -9.24 10.40 -8.51
N LYS A 116 -10.05 11.04 -9.35
CA LYS A 116 -10.55 10.39 -10.56
C LYS A 116 -9.38 10.02 -11.47
N ILE A 117 -9.41 8.80 -12.00
CA ILE A 117 -8.45 8.39 -13.03
C ILE A 117 -8.56 9.35 -14.22
N PRO A 118 -7.46 9.89 -14.72
CA PRO A 118 -7.46 10.77 -15.87
C PRO A 118 -8.14 10.11 -17.07
N ARG A 119 -8.93 10.87 -17.81
CA ARG A 119 -9.48 10.46 -19.12
C ARG A 119 -8.86 11.38 -20.17
N PRO A 120 -7.79 10.94 -20.85
CA PRO A 120 -7.18 11.76 -21.89
C PRO A 120 -8.15 11.92 -23.06
N GLU A 121 -8.20 13.12 -23.65
CA GLU A 121 -9.03 13.40 -24.82
C GLU A 121 -8.59 12.59 -26.05
N LYS A 122 -7.28 12.33 -26.15
CA LYS A 122 -6.67 11.54 -27.21
C LYS A 122 -5.75 10.47 -26.59
N LEU A 123 -5.90 9.23 -27.04
CA LEU A 123 -5.00 8.16 -26.64
C LEU A 123 -3.69 8.28 -27.41
N ALA A 124 -2.55 8.15 -26.71
CA ALA A 124 -1.24 8.01 -27.34
C ALA A 124 -1.20 6.72 -28.15
N GLN A 125 -0.89 6.82 -29.46
CA GLN A 125 -0.90 5.70 -30.41
C GLN A 125 0.44 5.51 -31.12
N ALA A 126 1.47 6.26 -30.74
CA ALA A 126 2.81 6.15 -31.26
C ALA A 126 3.84 6.04 -30.13
N THR A 127 4.96 5.43 -30.38
CA THR A 127 6.03 5.22 -29.38
C THR A 127 6.57 6.53 -28.84
N ASP A 128 6.80 7.52 -29.70
CA ASP A 128 7.30 8.85 -29.32
C ASP A 128 6.30 9.64 -28.44
N GLU A 129 4.99 9.51 -28.73
CA GLU A 129 3.95 10.07 -27.86
C GLU A 129 3.99 9.45 -26.46
N ILE A 130 4.14 8.11 -26.38
CA ILE A 130 4.23 7.37 -25.10
C ILE A 130 5.51 7.76 -24.35
N GLU A 131 6.65 7.80 -25.03
CA GLU A 131 7.93 8.21 -24.45
C GLU A 131 7.87 9.63 -23.86
N SER A 132 7.29 10.57 -24.62
CA SER A 132 7.10 11.94 -24.18
C SER A 132 6.20 12.02 -22.93
N LEU A 133 5.07 11.30 -22.92
CA LEU A 133 4.17 11.26 -21.76
C LEU A 133 4.86 10.66 -20.53
N VAL A 134 5.54 9.52 -20.69
CA VAL A 134 6.25 8.88 -19.60
C VAL A 134 7.36 9.78 -19.07
N ALA A 135 8.09 10.48 -19.92
CA ALA A 135 9.14 11.43 -19.52
C ALA A 135 8.58 12.63 -18.74
N SER A 136 7.36 13.05 -19.03
CA SER A 136 6.69 14.17 -18.33
C SER A 136 6.20 13.84 -16.94
N LEU A 137 6.07 12.55 -16.61
CA LEU A 137 5.62 12.14 -15.29
C LEU A 137 6.70 12.43 -14.23
N ALA A 138 6.32 12.86 -13.02
CA ALA A 138 7.26 13.04 -11.91
C ALA A 138 7.96 11.71 -11.55
N TRP A 139 9.24 11.76 -11.21
CA TRP A 139 10.06 10.61 -10.87
C TRP A 139 10.59 10.70 -9.46
N ASP A 140 10.59 9.55 -8.76
CA ASP A 140 11.36 9.41 -7.53
C ASP A 140 12.85 9.35 -7.90
N ASP A 141 13.66 10.14 -7.20
CA ASP A 141 15.11 10.17 -7.35
C ASP A 141 15.75 9.64 -6.06
N PRO A 142 16.36 8.43 -6.08
CA PRO A 142 16.97 7.83 -4.89
C PRO A 142 18.08 8.70 -4.30
N ASP A 143 18.89 9.35 -5.13
CA ASP A 143 19.99 10.19 -4.66
C ASP A 143 19.48 11.47 -4.00
N ARG A 144 18.43 12.05 -4.54
CA ARG A 144 17.76 13.22 -3.97
C ARG A 144 17.04 12.90 -2.67
N ALA A 145 16.44 11.73 -2.55
CA ALA A 145 15.64 11.34 -1.39
C ALA A 145 16.40 11.47 -0.06
N THR A 146 17.71 11.23 -0.05
CA THR A 146 18.57 11.31 1.14
C THR A 146 19.43 12.57 1.20
N ALA A 147 19.86 13.11 0.06
CA ALA A 147 20.78 14.26 0.00
C ALA A 147 20.15 15.53 0.57
N ASP A 148 18.88 15.81 0.29
CA ASP A 148 18.20 17.05 0.66
C ASP A 148 17.31 16.92 1.93
N GLY A 149 17.28 15.75 2.58
CA GLY A 149 16.55 15.49 3.83
C GLY A 149 15.07 15.15 3.66
N ARG A 150 14.68 14.66 2.48
CA ARG A 150 13.33 14.09 2.28
C ARG A 150 13.11 12.81 3.09
N ASP A 151 14.18 12.15 3.51
CA ASP A 151 14.19 11.00 4.42
C ASP A 151 14.08 11.36 5.90
N ASP A 152 14.26 12.62 6.29
CA ASP A 152 14.37 13.00 7.71
C ASP A 152 13.16 12.55 8.55
N LEU A 153 11.93 12.65 8.01
CA LEU A 153 10.73 12.18 8.72
C LEU A 153 10.68 10.64 8.78
N ALA A 154 10.97 9.95 7.68
CA ALA A 154 10.97 8.49 7.64
C ALA A 154 12.02 7.92 8.62
N ARG A 155 13.22 8.48 8.62
CA ARG A 155 14.29 8.12 9.56
C ARG A 155 13.85 8.34 11.02
N ARG A 156 13.26 9.49 11.34
CA ARG A 156 12.76 9.79 12.69
C ARG A 156 11.66 8.79 13.14
N LEU A 157 10.76 8.43 12.23
CA LEU A 157 9.73 7.43 12.52
C LEU A 157 10.33 6.05 12.82
N ARG A 158 11.35 5.64 12.07
CA ARG A 158 12.02 4.35 12.28
C ARG A 158 12.81 4.29 13.59
N GLU A 159 13.44 5.41 13.99
CA GLU A 159 14.14 5.54 15.28
C GLU A 159 13.18 5.42 16.46
N GLU A 160 11.98 6.00 16.35
CA GLU A 160 11.02 6.06 17.45
C GLU A 160 10.09 4.83 17.52
N PHE A 161 9.77 4.23 16.36
CA PHE A 161 8.83 3.11 16.28
C PHE A 161 9.48 1.88 15.64
N PRO A 162 9.66 0.77 16.40
CA PRO A 162 10.31 -0.44 15.91
C PRO A 162 9.36 -1.30 15.05
N ARG A 163 8.67 -0.68 14.07
CA ARG A 163 7.75 -1.30 13.13
C ARG A 163 8.39 -1.50 11.77
N ALA A 164 7.85 -2.41 10.99
CA ALA A 164 8.24 -2.55 9.59
C ALA A 164 7.72 -1.36 8.77
N GLY A 165 8.62 -0.67 8.07
CA GLY A 165 8.27 0.45 7.21
C GLY A 165 7.88 -0.03 5.82
N TYR A 166 6.73 0.39 5.29
CA TYR A 166 6.34 0.06 3.93
C TYR A 166 6.08 1.29 3.06
N ARG A 167 6.20 1.11 1.73
CA ARG A 167 5.82 2.10 0.72
C ARG A 167 4.99 1.45 -0.38
N PHE A 168 4.03 2.21 -0.92
CA PHE A 168 3.21 1.76 -2.05
C PHE A 168 3.93 1.91 -3.38
N LEU A 169 3.61 0.99 -4.30
CA LEU A 169 4.04 1.04 -5.68
C LEU A 169 2.93 0.51 -6.60
N THR A 170 2.61 1.24 -7.65
CA THR A 170 1.75 0.74 -8.73
C THR A 170 2.62 0.05 -9.78
N PRO A 171 2.37 -1.23 -10.11
CA PRO A 171 3.19 -1.97 -11.07
C PRO A 171 2.98 -1.49 -12.52
N PRO A 172 3.92 -1.82 -13.46
CA PRO A 172 3.98 -1.21 -14.78
C PRO A 172 2.68 -1.24 -15.59
N LEU A 173 1.99 -2.39 -15.66
CA LEU A 173 0.77 -2.49 -16.47
C LEU A 173 -0.38 -1.67 -15.86
N SER A 174 -0.60 -1.74 -14.55
CA SER A 174 -1.58 -0.89 -13.87
C SER A 174 -1.23 0.59 -14.00
N ALA A 175 0.04 0.95 -14.01
CA ALA A 175 0.49 2.34 -14.17
C ALA A 175 0.18 2.91 -15.57
N THR A 176 -0.06 2.08 -16.58
CA THR A 176 -0.46 2.57 -17.92
C THR A 176 -1.79 3.32 -17.89
N VAL A 177 -2.58 3.17 -16.83
CA VAL A 177 -3.79 3.96 -16.61
C VAL A 177 -3.52 5.47 -16.58
N CYS A 178 -2.32 5.89 -16.20
CA CYS A 178 -1.93 7.32 -16.23
C CYS A 178 -1.76 7.85 -17.66
N LEU A 179 -1.51 6.97 -18.65
CA LEU A 179 -1.34 7.34 -20.05
C LEU A 179 -2.67 7.35 -20.82
N TRP A 180 -3.55 6.40 -20.51
CA TRP A 180 -4.73 6.13 -21.33
C TRP A 180 -6.06 6.19 -20.56
N GLY A 181 -6.04 6.33 -19.24
CA GLY A 181 -7.20 6.08 -18.40
C GLY A 181 -7.59 4.60 -18.41
N TYR A 182 -8.61 4.23 -17.64
CA TYR A 182 -8.98 2.81 -17.50
C TYR A 182 -9.53 2.22 -18.83
N GLU A 183 -10.49 2.89 -19.46
CA GLU A 183 -11.10 2.44 -20.72
C GLU A 183 -10.06 2.38 -21.86
N GLY A 184 -9.23 3.42 -21.95
CA GLY A 184 -8.16 3.48 -22.95
C GLY A 184 -7.12 2.39 -22.76
N MET A 185 -6.71 2.10 -21.51
CA MET A 185 -5.80 0.99 -21.20
C MET A 185 -6.38 -0.36 -21.68
N MET A 186 -7.67 -0.63 -21.43
CA MET A 186 -8.31 -1.86 -21.88
C MET A 186 -8.38 -1.94 -23.42
N THR A 187 -8.73 -0.84 -24.09
CA THR A 187 -8.74 -0.75 -25.55
C THR A 187 -7.33 -0.98 -26.13
N MET A 188 -6.32 -0.31 -25.58
CA MET A 188 -4.94 -0.45 -26.06
C MET A 188 -4.39 -1.86 -25.86
N MET A 189 -4.75 -2.54 -24.77
CA MET A 189 -4.36 -3.94 -24.57
C MET A 189 -4.94 -4.87 -25.64
N ALA A 190 -6.15 -4.61 -26.13
CA ALA A 190 -6.80 -5.40 -27.18
C ALA A 190 -6.23 -5.06 -28.58
N ASP A 191 -6.14 -3.78 -28.89
CA ASP A 191 -5.86 -3.28 -30.25
C ASP A 191 -4.37 -3.08 -30.54
N ARG A 192 -3.60 -2.65 -29.54
CA ARG A 192 -2.18 -2.28 -29.69
C ARG A 192 -1.31 -2.85 -28.55
N PRO A 193 -1.29 -4.18 -28.35
CA PRO A 193 -0.52 -4.82 -27.28
C PRO A 193 0.99 -4.56 -27.40
N ASP A 194 1.50 -4.22 -28.59
CA ASP A 194 2.86 -3.79 -28.87
C ASP A 194 3.20 -2.48 -28.12
N LEU A 195 2.33 -1.47 -28.21
CA LEU A 195 2.51 -0.19 -27.55
C LEU A 195 2.35 -0.30 -26.04
N VAL A 196 1.41 -1.15 -25.56
CA VAL A 196 1.27 -1.41 -24.11
C VAL A 196 2.54 -2.04 -23.55
N ARG A 197 3.15 -3.02 -24.24
CA ARG A 197 4.43 -3.59 -23.80
C ARG A 197 5.57 -2.56 -23.84
N HIS A 198 5.56 -1.65 -24.82
CA HIS A 198 6.54 -0.56 -24.86
C HIS A 198 6.38 0.37 -23.66
N ALA A 199 5.15 0.82 -23.37
CA ALA A 199 4.85 1.63 -22.19
C ALA A 199 5.25 0.91 -20.88
N CYS A 200 4.93 -0.38 -20.74
CA CYS A 200 5.31 -1.16 -19.56
C CYS A 200 6.82 -1.25 -19.36
N ARG A 201 7.65 -1.31 -20.43
CA ARG A 201 9.13 -1.26 -20.30
C ARG A 201 9.59 0.07 -19.70
N LEU A 202 9.09 1.18 -20.22
CA LEU A 202 9.43 2.52 -19.72
C LEU A 202 8.96 2.71 -18.26
N LEU A 203 7.76 2.24 -17.95
CA LEU A 203 7.19 2.32 -16.60
C LEU A 203 7.89 1.37 -15.62
N LEU A 204 8.44 0.24 -16.08
CA LEU A 204 9.27 -0.64 -15.25
C LEU A 204 10.52 0.08 -14.75
N ASP A 205 11.20 0.83 -15.60
CA ASP A 205 12.36 1.62 -15.20
C ASP A 205 12.01 2.65 -14.13
N ARG A 206 10.80 3.22 -14.19
CA ARG A 206 10.28 4.10 -13.12
C ARG A 206 10.03 3.34 -11.83
N CYS A 207 9.35 2.19 -11.91
CA CYS A 207 9.10 1.36 -10.75
C CYS A 207 10.39 0.99 -10.05
N VAL A 208 11.43 0.62 -10.80
CA VAL A 208 12.77 0.31 -10.29
C VAL A 208 13.37 1.53 -9.55
N ARG A 209 13.27 2.73 -10.11
CA ARG A 209 13.73 3.96 -9.43
C ARG A 209 12.96 4.21 -8.14
N SER A 210 11.62 4.08 -8.15
CA SER A 210 10.80 4.23 -6.95
C SER A 210 11.14 3.18 -5.88
N VAL A 211 11.47 1.94 -6.27
CA VAL A 211 11.94 0.90 -5.35
C VAL A 211 13.27 1.31 -4.71
N ARG A 212 14.23 1.80 -5.49
CA ARG A 212 15.54 2.28 -4.99
C ARG A 212 15.38 3.49 -4.07
N ALA A 213 14.54 4.45 -4.43
CA ALA A 213 14.20 5.58 -3.56
C ALA A 213 13.56 5.13 -2.25
N SER A 214 12.67 4.14 -2.32
CA SER A 214 12.05 3.56 -1.11
C SER A 214 13.07 2.85 -0.23
N ALA A 215 14.04 2.15 -0.80
CA ALA A 215 15.16 1.55 -0.06
C ALA A 215 16.03 2.63 0.61
N ALA A 216 16.35 3.71 -0.09
CA ALA A 216 17.10 4.85 0.45
C ALA A 216 16.36 5.53 1.61
N LEU A 217 15.03 5.61 1.56
CA LEU A 217 14.18 6.09 2.66
C LEU A 217 14.09 5.10 3.84
N GLY A 218 14.70 3.93 3.72
CA GLY A 218 14.73 2.90 4.75
C GLY A 218 13.48 2.05 4.82
N ALA A 219 12.74 1.87 3.73
CA ALA A 219 11.64 0.90 3.70
C ALA A 219 12.14 -0.52 3.97
N ASP A 220 11.29 -1.33 4.58
CA ASP A 220 11.47 -2.77 4.74
C ASP A 220 10.63 -3.54 3.72
N ILE A 221 9.52 -2.94 3.27
CA ILE A 221 8.51 -3.57 2.42
C ILE A 221 8.10 -2.64 1.28
N ILE A 222 8.00 -3.20 0.08
CA ILE A 222 7.30 -2.57 -1.04
C ILE A 222 5.93 -3.22 -1.18
N TRP A 223 4.87 -2.43 -1.01
CA TRP A 223 3.49 -2.83 -1.24
C TRP A 223 3.13 -2.54 -2.69
N VAL A 224 3.24 -3.56 -3.54
CA VAL A 224 2.87 -3.49 -4.96
C VAL A 224 1.37 -3.67 -5.08
N GLU A 225 0.68 -2.63 -5.50
CA GLU A 225 -0.79 -2.62 -5.60
C GLU A 225 -1.23 -2.81 -7.04
N GLU A 226 -1.78 -3.99 -7.33
CA GLU A 226 -2.37 -4.31 -8.62
C GLU A 226 -3.87 -4.01 -8.58
N ALA A 227 -4.28 -2.99 -9.32
CA ALA A 227 -5.67 -2.62 -9.48
C ALA A 227 -6.07 -2.75 -10.96
N PHE A 228 -7.35 -2.83 -11.23
CA PHE A 228 -7.94 -2.78 -12.58
C PHE A 228 -7.76 -4.02 -13.48
N LEU A 229 -6.95 -5.01 -13.10
CA LEU A 229 -6.61 -6.16 -13.96
C LEU A 229 -7.39 -7.44 -13.64
N ASP A 230 -8.36 -7.39 -12.76
CA ASP A 230 -9.25 -8.52 -12.50
C ASP A 230 -10.16 -8.84 -13.70
N ALA A 231 -10.49 -7.85 -14.53
CA ALA A 231 -11.33 -7.98 -15.72
C ALA A 231 -10.65 -8.66 -16.92
N ILE A 232 -9.31 -8.68 -17.00
CA ILE A 232 -8.62 -9.33 -18.12
C ILE A 232 -8.49 -10.84 -17.91
N SER A 233 -8.38 -11.59 -19.02
CA SER A 233 -8.22 -13.05 -18.94
C SER A 233 -6.91 -13.46 -18.25
N PRO A 234 -6.83 -14.68 -17.65
CA PRO A 234 -5.58 -15.19 -17.10
C PRO A 234 -4.46 -15.26 -18.15
N GLU A 235 -4.75 -15.58 -19.37
CA GLU A 235 -3.76 -15.63 -20.47
C GLU A 235 -3.23 -14.24 -20.81
N MET A 236 -4.11 -13.25 -20.93
CA MET A 236 -3.71 -11.85 -21.15
C MET A 236 -2.87 -11.33 -19.96
N TYR A 237 -3.26 -11.67 -18.74
CA TYR A 237 -2.50 -11.32 -17.54
C TYR A 237 -1.09 -11.93 -17.58
N ARG A 238 -0.97 -13.21 -17.96
CA ARG A 238 0.31 -13.92 -18.08
C ARG A 238 1.21 -13.30 -19.14
N THR A 239 0.67 -12.94 -20.28
CA THR A 239 1.46 -12.46 -21.43
C THR A 239 1.77 -10.97 -21.39
N MET A 240 0.93 -10.18 -20.76
CA MET A 240 1.04 -8.72 -20.74
C MET A 240 1.62 -8.16 -19.44
N ASN A 241 1.41 -8.82 -18.29
CA ASN A 241 1.80 -8.31 -16.98
C ASN A 241 2.98 -9.06 -16.34
N LEU A 242 2.93 -10.39 -16.32
CA LEU A 242 3.95 -11.22 -15.66
C LEU A 242 5.39 -10.94 -16.11
N PRO A 243 5.70 -10.66 -17.41
CA PRO A 243 7.04 -10.30 -17.87
C PRO A 243 7.63 -9.04 -17.23
N PHE A 244 6.78 -8.16 -16.70
CA PHE A 244 7.20 -6.92 -16.04
C PHE A 244 7.17 -7.04 -14.51
N LEU A 245 6.35 -7.94 -13.97
CA LEU A 245 6.30 -8.20 -12.53
C LEU A 245 7.55 -8.94 -12.03
N ARG A 246 8.01 -9.95 -12.76
CA ARG A 246 9.19 -10.72 -12.36
C ARG A 246 10.44 -9.87 -12.14
N PRO A 247 10.91 -9.07 -13.10
CA PRO A 247 12.07 -8.23 -12.89
C PRO A 247 11.84 -7.18 -11.80
N LEU A 248 10.60 -6.70 -11.60
CA LEU A 248 10.28 -5.79 -10.51
C LEU A 248 10.47 -6.45 -9.15
N PHE A 249 9.94 -7.66 -8.94
CA PHE A 249 10.11 -8.39 -7.67
C PHE A 249 11.53 -8.89 -7.46
N GLU A 250 12.27 -9.19 -8.53
CA GLU A 250 13.70 -9.48 -8.46
C GLU A 250 14.51 -8.26 -8.00
N GLU A 251 14.21 -7.06 -8.51
CA GLU A 251 14.84 -5.82 -8.04
C GLU A 251 14.55 -5.55 -6.58
N ILE A 252 13.28 -5.66 -6.14
CA ILE A 252 12.90 -5.49 -4.73
C ILE A 252 13.74 -6.41 -3.84
N ARG A 253 13.84 -7.68 -4.20
CA ARG A 253 14.60 -8.67 -3.45
C ARG A 253 16.11 -8.40 -3.47
N SER A 254 16.66 -7.95 -4.59
CA SER A 254 18.09 -7.65 -4.74
C SER A 254 18.56 -6.54 -3.79
N LEU A 255 17.64 -5.64 -3.42
CA LEU A 255 17.88 -4.56 -2.46
C LEU A 255 17.62 -4.99 -0.99
N GLY A 256 17.34 -6.26 -0.74
CA GLY A 256 17.05 -6.78 0.58
C GLY A 256 15.68 -6.37 1.13
N LEU A 257 14.78 -5.90 0.28
CA LEU A 257 13.42 -5.53 0.64
C LEU A 257 12.47 -6.73 0.51
N MET A 258 11.41 -6.73 1.31
CA MET A 258 10.28 -7.64 1.19
C MET A 258 9.21 -7.06 0.26
N SER A 259 8.42 -7.92 -0.37
CA SER A 259 7.34 -7.49 -1.24
C SER A 259 5.97 -8.03 -0.79
N ILE A 260 4.96 -7.15 -0.77
CA ILE A 260 3.55 -7.52 -0.73
C ILE A 260 2.97 -7.28 -2.11
N PHE A 261 2.37 -8.29 -2.72
CA PHE A 261 1.63 -8.16 -3.96
C PHE A 261 0.13 -8.20 -3.65
N TYR A 262 -0.48 -7.03 -3.58
CA TYR A 262 -1.90 -6.86 -3.33
C TYR A 262 -2.66 -6.87 -4.66
N PHE A 263 -3.50 -7.89 -4.86
CA PHE A 263 -4.35 -8.01 -6.04
C PHE A 263 -5.77 -7.57 -5.70
N GLY A 264 -6.18 -6.43 -6.26
CA GLY A 264 -7.54 -5.91 -6.13
C GLY A 264 -8.49 -6.59 -7.11
N GLY A 265 -9.68 -6.99 -6.62
CA GLY A 265 -10.70 -7.66 -7.41
C GLY A 265 -10.64 -9.19 -7.38
N ASN A 266 -11.25 -9.82 -8.39
CA ASN A 266 -11.40 -11.28 -8.46
C ASN A 266 -10.13 -11.97 -8.96
N PRO A 267 -9.41 -12.76 -8.14
CA PRO A 267 -8.20 -13.46 -8.52
C PRO A 267 -8.46 -14.78 -9.25
N ALA A 268 -9.71 -15.13 -9.56
CA ALA A 268 -10.08 -16.39 -10.19
C ALA A 268 -9.23 -16.67 -11.45
N GLY A 269 -8.64 -17.86 -11.53
CA GLY A 269 -7.76 -18.27 -12.62
C GLY A 269 -6.37 -17.62 -12.64
N LYS A 270 -6.07 -16.65 -11.77
CA LYS A 270 -4.81 -15.89 -11.77
C LYS A 270 -3.86 -16.25 -10.62
N VAL A 271 -4.30 -16.91 -9.55
CA VAL A 271 -3.50 -17.13 -8.34
C VAL A 271 -2.15 -17.79 -8.64
N ASP A 272 -2.09 -18.81 -9.53
CA ASP A 272 -0.82 -19.43 -9.89
C ASP A 272 0.11 -18.49 -10.67
N ILE A 273 -0.46 -17.58 -11.49
CA ILE A 273 0.30 -16.56 -12.19
C ILE A 273 0.85 -15.53 -11.19
N LEU A 274 0.06 -15.16 -10.19
CA LEU A 274 0.52 -14.26 -9.12
C LEU A 274 1.68 -14.88 -8.33
N LEU A 275 1.62 -16.18 -8.04
CA LEU A 275 2.72 -16.91 -7.42
C LEU A 275 3.97 -16.98 -8.31
N ASP A 276 3.80 -17.07 -9.62
CA ASP A 276 4.90 -17.07 -10.60
C ASP A 276 5.57 -15.70 -10.74
N SER A 277 5.00 -14.63 -10.18
CA SER A 277 5.61 -13.30 -10.15
C SER A 277 6.85 -13.24 -9.28
N GLY A 278 6.94 -14.10 -8.26
CA GLY A 278 8.04 -14.13 -7.31
C GLY A 278 7.88 -13.17 -6.12
N ALA A 279 6.67 -12.62 -5.88
CA ALA A 279 6.39 -11.83 -4.69
C ALA A 279 6.56 -12.65 -3.39
N ASP A 280 7.05 -12.01 -2.32
CA ASP A 280 7.27 -12.68 -1.04
C ASP A 280 5.95 -12.89 -0.27
N CYS A 281 4.94 -12.08 -0.54
CA CYS A 281 3.62 -12.17 0.07
C CYS A 281 2.52 -11.84 -0.94
N LEU A 282 1.45 -12.62 -0.96
CA LEU A 282 0.21 -12.30 -1.69
C LEU A 282 -0.84 -11.74 -0.73
N ALA A 283 -1.53 -10.72 -1.18
CA ALA A 283 -2.64 -10.10 -0.48
C ALA A 283 -3.86 -9.98 -1.40
N PHE A 284 -5.04 -10.19 -0.82
CA PHE A 284 -6.31 -10.15 -1.55
C PHE A 284 -7.35 -9.34 -0.78
N GLU A 285 -8.32 -8.81 -1.50
CA GLU A 285 -9.52 -8.25 -0.89
C GLU A 285 -10.32 -9.34 -0.16
N GLU A 286 -11.23 -8.94 0.72
CA GLU A 286 -12.28 -9.82 1.23
C GLU A 286 -13.30 -10.19 0.14
N SER A 287 -14.11 -11.20 0.43
CA SER A 287 -15.24 -11.56 -0.45
C SER A 287 -16.21 -10.39 -0.60
N LYS A 288 -16.32 -9.88 -1.82
CA LYS A 288 -17.23 -8.75 -2.15
C LYS A 288 -17.53 -8.72 -3.65
N LYS A 289 -18.40 -7.84 -4.10
CA LYS A 289 -18.70 -7.62 -5.53
C LYS A 289 -19.09 -8.90 -6.29
N GLY A 290 -19.75 -9.85 -5.61
CA GLY A 290 -20.22 -11.09 -6.22
C GLY A 290 -19.18 -12.19 -6.41
N PHE A 291 -17.98 -12.04 -5.85
CA PHE A 291 -16.97 -13.11 -5.79
C PHE A 291 -16.61 -13.48 -4.35
N SER A 292 -16.07 -14.67 -4.16
CA SER A 292 -15.63 -15.18 -2.87
C SER A 292 -14.11 -15.40 -2.87
N ILE A 293 -13.45 -14.93 -1.82
CA ILE A 293 -12.04 -15.21 -1.55
C ILE A 293 -11.93 -15.74 -0.12
N ASP A 294 -11.81 -17.05 -0.01
CA ASP A 294 -11.58 -17.71 1.28
C ASP A 294 -10.09 -17.85 1.56
N ILE A 295 -9.63 -17.29 2.68
CA ILE A 295 -8.20 -17.32 3.02
C ILE A 295 -7.68 -18.74 3.30
N ALA A 296 -8.54 -19.67 3.72
CA ALA A 296 -8.13 -21.04 3.93
C ALA A 296 -7.92 -21.79 2.61
N GLU A 297 -8.73 -21.52 1.60
CA GLU A 297 -8.52 -22.01 0.23
C GLU A 297 -7.25 -21.42 -0.37
N MET A 298 -7.01 -20.11 -0.17
CA MET A 298 -5.78 -19.46 -0.62
C MET A 298 -4.55 -20.09 0.04
N ALA A 299 -4.59 -20.34 1.35
CA ALA A 299 -3.51 -21.03 2.06
C ALA A 299 -3.21 -22.42 1.51
N GLN A 300 -4.26 -23.19 1.17
CA GLN A 300 -4.11 -24.51 0.53
C GLN A 300 -3.47 -24.41 -0.87
N ARG A 301 -3.79 -23.34 -1.63
CA ARG A 301 -3.25 -23.13 -2.97
C ARG A 301 -1.81 -22.64 -2.94
N VAL A 302 -1.49 -21.72 -2.03
CA VAL A 302 -0.15 -21.16 -1.85
C VAL A 302 0.83 -22.17 -1.27
N ARG A 303 0.41 -22.99 -0.30
CA ARG A 303 1.19 -24.11 0.29
C ARG A 303 2.56 -23.67 0.81
N GLY A 304 2.68 -22.50 1.39
CA GLY A 304 3.93 -21.98 1.94
C GLY A 304 4.94 -21.52 0.87
N ARG A 305 4.57 -21.40 -0.42
CA ARG A 305 5.45 -20.85 -1.47
C ARG A 305 5.76 -19.36 -1.21
N CYS A 306 4.80 -18.62 -0.68
CA CYS A 306 4.98 -17.26 -0.20
C CYS A 306 4.14 -17.02 1.07
N ALA A 307 4.27 -15.85 1.67
CA ALA A 307 3.38 -15.40 2.74
C ALA A 307 1.99 -15.06 2.21
N LEU A 308 1.01 -14.99 3.11
CA LEU A 308 -0.33 -14.49 2.82
C LEU A 308 -0.71 -13.39 3.81
N LEU A 309 -1.36 -12.34 3.34
CA LEU A 309 -2.13 -11.45 4.19
C LEU A 309 -3.53 -12.02 4.40
N GLY A 310 -4.03 -11.89 5.63
CA GLY A 310 -5.42 -12.09 5.93
C GLY A 310 -6.28 -11.05 5.19
N ASN A 311 -7.54 -11.43 5.00
CA ASN A 311 -8.53 -10.62 4.30
C ASN A 311 -9.83 -10.50 5.11
N LEU A 312 -9.71 -10.22 6.41
CA LEU A 312 -10.88 -10.03 7.25
C LEU A 312 -11.78 -8.93 6.68
N ASP A 313 -13.07 -9.23 6.58
CA ASP A 313 -14.06 -8.33 5.99
C ASP A 313 -14.17 -7.04 6.80
N ALA A 314 -13.61 -5.95 6.23
CA ALA A 314 -13.60 -4.61 6.81
C ALA A 314 -14.94 -3.87 6.63
N ILE A 315 -15.80 -4.34 5.72
CA ILE A 315 -17.04 -3.65 5.30
C ILE A 315 -18.26 -4.16 6.05
N HIS A 316 -18.38 -5.48 6.21
CA HIS A 316 -19.56 -6.09 6.79
C HIS A 316 -19.28 -6.73 8.17
N LEU A 317 -18.20 -7.49 8.31
CA LEU A 317 -17.92 -8.21 9.55
C LEU A 317 -17.31 -7.30 10.61
N LEU A 318 -16.23 -6.60 10.31
CA LEU A 318 -15.52 -5.77 11.30
C LEU A 318 -16.45 -4.78 12.03
N PRO A 319 -17.32 -4.00 11.36
CA PRO A 319 -18.18 -3.03 12.04
C PRO A 319 -19.35 -3.64 12.79
N ARG A 320 -19.83 -4.83 12.41
CA ARG A 320 -21.15 -5.34 12.84
C ARG A 320 -21.10 -6.62 13.66
N ALA A 321 -20.04 -7.41 13.54
CA ALA A 321 -19.93 -8.69 14.22
C ALA A 321 -19.89 -8.52 15.75
N SER A 322 -20.49 -9.45 16.48
CA SER A 322 -20.25 -9.57 17.92
C SER A 322 -18.77 -9.81 18.21
N GLU A 323 -18.36 -9.67 19.44
CA GLU A 323 -16.98 -9.98 19.84
C GLU A 323 -16.65 -11.44 19.59
N GLU A 324 -17.57 -12.33 19.88
CA GLU A 324 -17.43 -13.78 19.66
C GLU A 324 -17.26 -14.09 18.15
N GLN A 325 -18.10 -13.52 17.29
CA GLN A 325 -18.00 -13.69 15.83
C GLN A 325 -16.69 -13.16 15.29
N LEU A 326 -16.22 -12.00 15.75
CA LEU A 326 -14.93 -11.45 15.35
C LEU A 326 -13.77 -12.35 15.78
N ARG A 327 -13.80 -12.84 17.04
CA ARG A 327 -12.82 -13.82 17.54
C ARG A 327 -12.82 -15.12 16.72
N ALA A 328 -13.98 -15.65 16.38
CA ALA A 328 -14.10 -16.86 15.59
C ALA A 328 -13.46 -16.69 14.20
N GLU A 329 -13.72 -15.56 13.53
CA GLU A 329 -13.14 -15.30 12.22
C GLU A 329 -11.61 -15.07 12.29
N ILE A 330 -11.12 -14.33 13.28
CA ILE A 330 -9.68 -14.16 13.50
C ILE A 330 -9.01 -15.52 13.72
N ALA A 331 -9.60 -16.39 14.58
CA ALA A 331 -9.09 -17.74 14.82
C ALA A 331 -9.03 -18.58 13.54
N ARG A 332 -10.08 -18.51 12.73
CA ARG A 332 -10.17 -19.21 11.45
C ARG A 332 -9.05 -18.78 10.49
N GLN A 333 -8.80 -17.47 10.37
CA GLN A 333 -7.75 -16.94 9.50
C GLN A 333 -6.34 -17.27 10.02
N ILE A 334 -6.08 -17.15 11.31
CA ILE A 334 -4.81 -17.57 11.92
C ILE A 334 -4.58 -19.06 11.70
N ALA A 335 -5.61 -19.90 11.84
CA ALA A 335 -5.50 -21.34 11.55
C ALA A 335 -5.18 -21.62 10.07
N ALA A 336 -5.70 -20.81 9.15
CA ALA A 336 -5.31 -20.87 7.74
C ALA A 336 -3.82 -20.49 7.54
N GLY A 337 -3.36 -19.46 8.23
CA GLY A 337 -1.97 -19.04 8.25
C GLY A 337 -1.02 -20.14 8.76
N ARG A 338 -1.41 -20.88 9.81
CA ARG A 338 -0.65 -22.03 10.32
C ARG A 338 -0.51 -23.13 9.25
N ARG A 339 -1.55 -23.39 8.46
CA ARG A 339 -1.49 -24.34 7.32
C ARG A 339 -0.59 -23.83 6.19
N ASN A 340 -0.39 -22.51 6.07
CA ASN A 340 0.59 -21.90 5.17
C ASN A 340 1.99 -21.80 5.80
N ARG A 341 2.37 -22.74 6.66
CA ARG A 341 3.67 -22.81 7.36
C ARG A 341 3.95 -21.57 8.22
N ASN A 342 2.93 -20.99 8.85
CA ASN A 342 3.03 -19.73 9.62
C ASN A 342 3.53 -18.53 8.79
N ARG A 343 3.51 -18.61 7.47
CA ARG A 343 3.79 -17.49 6.57
C ARG A 343 2.52 -16.69 6.37
N PHE A 344 2.19 -15.89 7.39
CA PHE A 344 0.90 -15.22 7.46
C PHE A 344 0.98 -13.94 8.31
N VAL A 345 0.31 -12.89 7.83
CA VAL A 345 0.06 -11.64 8.58
C VAL A 345 -1.44 -11.47 8.71
N MET A 346 -1.95 -11.34 9.94
CA MET A 346 -3.36 -11.04 10.14
C MET A 346 -3.68 -9.61 9.68
N CYS A 347 -4.58 -9.47 8.73
CA CYS A 347 -4.91 -8.19 8.13
C CYS A 347 -6.39 -8.12 7.76
N ILE A 348 -6.90 -6.90 7.56
CA ILE A 348 -8.19 -6.65 6.90
C ILE A 348 -8.00 -6.61 5.38
N GLY A 349 -9.03 -6.97 4.62
CA GLY A 349 -8.96 -7.10 3.16
C GLY A 349 -9.13 -5.79 2.39
N SER A 350 -9.75 -4.78 2.99
CA SER A 350 -10.05 -3.48 2.38
C SER A 350 -9.83 -2.33 3.37
N PRO A 351 -9.83 -1.08 2.92
CA PRO A 351 -9.81 0.06 3.81
C PRO A 351 -10.94 0.02 4.84
N VAL A 352 -10.63 0.39 6.07
CA VAL A 352 -11.64 0.55 7.12
C VAL A 352 -12.65 1.62 6.71
N THR A 353 -13.94 1.31 6.81
CA THR A 353 -14.99 2.28 6.49
C THR A 353 -15.08 3.37 7.57
N PRO A 354 -15.48 4.60 7.23
CA PRO A 354 -15.64 5.69 8.22
C PRO A 354 -16.64 5.39 9.34
N ALA A 355 -17.58 4.46 9.10
CA ALA A 355 -18.58 4.03 10.08
C ALA A 355 -18.00 3.08 11.14
N THR A 356 -16.85 2.45 10.89
CA THR A 356 -16.19 1.57 11.85
C THR A 356 -15.36 2.40 12.81
N SER A 357 -15.64 2.34 14.11
CA SER A 357 -14.89 3.15 15.09
C SER A 357 -13.41 2.72 15.17
N ALA A 358 -12.53 3.67 15.47
CA ALA A 358 -11.12 3.38 15.71
C ALA A 358 -10.92 2.38 16.87
N ARG A 359 -11.77 2.43 17.90
CA ARG A 359 -11.80 1.46 19.00
C ARG A 359 -12.05 0.03 18.51
N ARG A 360 -12.92 -0.14 17.51
CA ARG A 360 -13.21 -1.46 16.94
C ARG A 360 -12.00 -2.03 16.19
N VAL A 361 -11.25 -1.19 15.48
CA VAL A 361 -10.01 -1.58 14.81
C VAL A 361 -8.93 -1.94 15.84
N ARG A 362 -8.80 -1.17 16.90
CA ARG A 362 -7.92 -1.50 18.01
C ARG A 362 -8.27 -2.85 18.64
N GLN A 363 -9.56 -3.12 18.89
CA GLN A 363 -10.05 -4.41 19.40
C GLN A 363 -9.66 -5.56 18.47
N PHE A 364 -9.79 -5.40 17.15
CA PHE A 364 -9.33 -6.39 16.16
C PHE A 364 -7.84 -6.68 16.31
N ILE A 365 -7.00 -5.66 16.45
CA ILE A 365 -5.55 -5.83 16.61
C ILE A 365 -5.22 -6.55 17.92
N GLU A 366 -5.83 -6.15 19.03
CA GLU A 366 -5.62 -6.75 20.36
C GLU A 366 -6.04 -8.22 20.37
N MET A 367 -7.22 -8.55 19.83
CA MET A 367 -7.68 -9.94 19.68
C MET A 367 -6.77 -10.78 18.80
N SER A 368 -6.31 -10.22 17.67
CA SER A 368 -5.42 -10.93 16.76
C SER A 368 -4.10 -11.29 17.44
N ARG A 369 -3.53 -10.40 18.24
CA ARG A 369 -2.32 -10.67 19.02
C ARG A 369 -2.54 -11.72 20.10
N GLU A 370 -3.63 -11.60 20.85
CA GLU A 370 -3.99 -12.59 21.87
C GLU A 370 -4.12 -14.01 21.27
N MET A 371 -4.72 -14.11 20.09
CA MET A 371 -4.96 -15.41 19.44
C MET A 371 -3.73 -15.94 18.72
N ALA A 372 -2.87 -15.07 18.20
CA ALA A 372 -1.60 -15.49 17.60
C ALA A 372 -0.63 -16.08 18.63
N SER A 373 -0.67 -15.62 19.90
CA SER A 373 0.18 -16.15 20.98
C SER A 373 -0.30 -17.49 21.56
N LYS A 374 -1.55 -17.89 21.31
CA LYS A 374 -2.08 -19.20 21.74
C LYS A 374 -1.62 -20.28 20.75
N ARG A 375 -0.79 -21.22 21.22
CA ARG A 375 -0.29 -22.36 20.45
C ARG A 375 -1.37 -23.43 20.22
#